data_57f612f440e7f99fdf675c08ddda48af
#
_entry.id   57f612f440e7f99fdf675c08ddda48af
#
_cell.length_a   1.000
_cell.length_b   1.000
_cell.length_c   1.000
_cell.angle_alpha   90.00
_cell.angle_beta   90.00
_cell.angle_gamma   90.00
#
_symmetry.space_group_name_H-M   'P 1'
#
loop_
_entity.id
_entity.type
_entity.pdbx_description
1 polymer ?
#
loop_
_entity_poly.entity_id
_entity_poly.type
_entity_poly.pdbx_seq_one_letter_code
_entity_poly.pdbx_strand_id
1 'polypeptide(L)'
;NVAYLCENKGFYKSCINQHPALINELRKEIKEYITPKIEDCFSNLKADVERKNSDITLGNMEIDVNLGPDRVILNIDRKITISKDSETKTFENFEIKVINPIYDIANVAIEIASQEAKYCYFEYVGYSILHTRFDIRKTSDSEANKIYTIKDKYSDKEMNIAIRSCAIPPGIREK
;
A
#
# COMPACT_ATOMS: atom_id res chain seq x y z
N ASN A 1 -4.63 -4.26 -13.15
CA ASN A 1 -3.22 -4.66 -13.26
C ASN A 1 -2.86 -5.44 -12.01
N VAL A 2 -2.15 -6.55 -12.19
CA VAL A 2 -1.66 -7.39 -11.08
C VAL A 2 -0.14 -7.24 -11.05
N ALA A 3 0.41 -6.95 -9.87
CA ALA A 3 1.86 -6.80 -9.70
C ALA A 3 2.52 -8.17 -9.50
N TYR A 4 3.63 -8.43 -10.19
CA TYR A 4 4.46 -9.61 -9.95
C TYR A 4 5.35 -9.37 -8.74
N LEU A 5 5.03 -10.00 -7.61
CA LEU A 5 5.87 -9.92 -6.42
C LEU A 5 7.07 -10.88 -6.46
N CYS A 6 6.94 -12.00 -7.16
CA CYS A 6 8.03 -12.96 -7.32
C CYS A 6 8.02 -13.51 -8.74
N GLU A 7 9.17 -13.44 -9.42
CA GLU A 7 9.30 -13.90 -10.80
C GLU A 7 10.54 -14.78 -10.96
N ASN A 8 10.38 -15.93 -11.59
CA ASN A 8 11.51 -16.78 -11.97
C ASN A 8 12.04 -16.37 -13.36
N LYS A 9 13.35 -16.43 -13.52
CA LYS A 9 14.04 -16.17 -14.79
C LYS A 9 14.53 -17.46 -15.46
N GLY A 10 14.02 -18.63 -15.09
CA GLY A 10 14.42 -19.91 -15.68
C GLY A 10 13.67 -21.09 -15.08
N PHE A 11 13.53 -22.16 -15.90
CA PHE A 11 13.00 -23.45 -15.45
C PHE A 11 13.84 -23.96 -14.28
N TYR A 12 13.29 -24.57 -13.28
CA TYR A 12 13.98 -25.15 -12.11
C TYR A 12 14.64 -24.16 -11.12
N LYS A 13 14.45 -22.85 -11.28
CA LYS A 13 14.91 -21.87 -10.29
C LYS A 13 13.72 -21.30 -9.53
N SER A 14 13.90 -21.12 -8.24
CA SER A 14 12.93 -20.38 -7.44
C SER A 14 12.79 -18.96 -7.96
N CYS A 15 11.64 -18.35 -7.73
CA CYS A 15 11.43 -16.96 -8.10
C CYS A 15 12.21 -16.02 -7.19
N ILE A 16 12.52 -14.85 -7.71
CA ILE A 16 13.18 -13.77 -6.98
C ILE A 16 12.12 -12.74 -6.63
N ASN A 17 12.09 -12.33 -5.37
CA ASN A 17 11.21 -11.26 -4.92
C ASN A 17 11.56 -9.96 -5.67
N GLN A 18 10.60 -9.41 -6.39
CA GLN A 18 10.75 -8.19 -7.19
C GLN A 18 10.55 -6.92 -6.35
N HIS A 19 9.86 -7.04 -5.21
CA HIS A 19 9.49 -5.93 -4.33
C HIS A 19 9.92 -6.20 -2.87
N PRO A 20 11.24 -6.31 -2.61
CA PRO A 20 11.74 -6.63 -1.25
C PRO A 20 11.41 -5.54 -0.23
N ALA A 21 11.13 -4.33 -0.67
CA ALA A 21 10.76 -3.18 0.15
C ALA A 21 9.31 -2.74 -0.08
N LEU A 22 8.38 -3.67 -0.34
CA LEU A 22 6.99 -3.41 -0.73
C LEU A 22 6.31 -2.34 0.16
N ILE A 23 6.50 -2.38 1.47
CA ILE A 23 5.90 -1.38 2.38
C ILE A 23 6.41 0.03 2.08
N ASN A 24 7.72 0.19 1.80
CA ASN A 24 8.29 1.50 1.48
C ASN A 24 7.86 1.97 0.08
N GLU A 25 7.72 1.06 -0.86
CA GLU A 25 7.22 1.34 -2.21
C GLU A 25 5.77 1.83 -2.13
N LEU A 26 4.90 1.14 -1.38
CA LEU A 26 3.52 1.58 -1.14
C LEU A 26 3.45 2.95 -0.45
N ARG A 27 4.31 3.22 0.55
CA ARG A 27 4.39 4.55 1.18
C ARG A 27 4.70 5.64 0.15
N LYS A 28 5.66 5.38 -0.72
CA LYS A 28 6.06 6.31 -1.77
C LYS A 28 4.93 6.56 -2.78
N GLU A 29 4.31 5.49 -3.28
CA GLU A 29 3.20 5.59 -4.23
C GLU A 29 2.00 6.34 -3.63
N ILE A 30 1.64 6.05 -2.38
CA ILE A 30 0.57 6.77 -1.69
C ILE A 30 0.93 8.25 -1.57
N LYS A 31 2.16 8.58 -1.15
CA LYS A 31 2.63 9.97 -1.05
C LYS A 31 2.51 10.69 -2.39
N GLU A 32 3.01 10.10 -3.46
CA GLU A 32 2.95 10.67 -4.81
C GLU A 32 1.51 10.89 -5.29
N TYR A 33 0.62 9.95 -4.99
CA TYR A 33 -0.80 10.03 -5.37
C TYR A 33 -1.57 11.11 -4.60
N ILE A 34 -1.31 11.28 -3.30
CA ILE A 34 -2.07 12.21 -2.46
C ILE A 34 -1.53 13.64 -2.50
N THR A 35 -0.22 13.84 -2.74
CA THR A 35 0.42 15.17 -2.72
C THR A 35 -0.33 16.21 -3.55
N PRO A 36 -0.65 15.99 -4.84
CA PRO A 36 -1.38 16.99 -5.62
C PRO A 36 -2.78 17.26 -5.09
N LYS A 37 -3.47 16.25 -4.55
CA LYS A 37 -4.82 16.40 -3.98
C LYS A 37 -4.82 17.25 -2.71
N ILE A 38 -3.79 17.11 -1.89
CA ILE A 38 -3.60 17.92 -0.68
C ILE A 38 -3.24 19.36 -1.05
N GLU A 39 -2.39 19.55 -2.07
CA GLU A 39 -2.10 20.90 -2.63
C GLU A 39 -3.37 21.60 -3.10
N ASP A 40 -4.22 20.90 -3.86
CA ASP A 40 -5.51 21.42 -4.32
C ASP A 40 -6.42 21.79 -3.15
N CYS A 41 -6.44 20.97 -2.09
CA CYS A 41 -7.21 21.25 -0.88
C CYS A 41 -6.76 22.57 -0.21
N PHE A 42 -5.44 22.77 -0.05
CA PHE A 42 -4.90 24.01 0.51
C PHE A 42 -5.12 25.21 -0.40
N SER A 43 -5.07 25.02 -1.71
CA SER A 43 -5.37 26.08 -2.68
C SER A 43 -6.83 26.53 -2.60
N ASN A 44 -7.74 25.57 -2.46
CA ASN A 44 -9.17 25.86 -2.24
C ASN A 44 -9.40 26.58 -0.90
N LEU A 45 -8.74 26.10 0.17
CA LEU A 45 -8.79 26.78 1.47
C LEU A 45 -8.32 28.23 1.36
N LYS A 46 -7.23 28.48 0.62
CA LYS A 46 -6.73 29.84 0.40
C LYS A 46 -7.78 30.72 -0.28
N ALA A 47 -8.38 30.25 -1.38
CA ALA A 47 -9.42 30.97 -2.09
C ALA A 47 -10.65 31.26 -1.20
N ASP A 48 -11.02 30.31 -0.33
CA ASP A 48 -12.15 30.46 0.58
C ASP A 48 -11.91 31.49 1.70
N VAL A 49 -10.68 31.55 2.21
CA VAL A 49 -10.27 32.52 3.24
C VAL A 49 -10.20 33.92 2.65
N GLU A 50 -9.60 34.08 1.46
CA GLU A 50 -9.50 35.36 0.75
C GLU A 50 -10.88 35.94 0.39
N ARG A 51 -11.84 35.07 0.00
CA ARG A 51 -13.23 35.50 -0.23
C ARG A 51 -13.92 36.07 1.03
N LYS A 52 -13.42 35.73 2.22
CA LYS A 52 -13.95 36.25 3.51
C LYS A 52 -13.19 37.50 3.99
N ASN A 53 -12.47 38.20 3.08
CA ASN A 53 -11.66 39.38 3.38
C ASN A 53 -10.62 39.11 4.48
N SER A 54 -9.96 37.97 4.42
CA SER A 54 -8.83 37.60 5.30
C SER A 54 -7.62 37.26 4.45
N ASP A 55 -6.43 37.69 4.87
CA ASP A 55 -5.18 37.34 4.22
C ASP A 55 -4.71 35.96 4.68
N ILE A 56 -4.23 35.14 3.76
CA ILE A 56 -3.65 33.84 4.05
C ILE A 56 -2.33 33.65 3.35
N THR A 57 -1.33 33.20 4.11
CA THR A 57 -0.02 32.80 3.58
C THR A 57 0.18 31.32 3.83
N LEU A 58 0.54 30.61 2.75
CA LEU A 58 0.87 29.18 2.79
C LEU A 58 2.38 29.01 2.63
N GLY A 59 3.02 28.34 3.59
CA GLY A 59 4.42 27.92 3.51
C GLY A 59 4.63 26.71 2.60
N ASN A 60 5.87 26.24 2.54
CA ASN A 60 6.21 24.99 1.88
C ASN A 60 5.46 23.83 2.52
N MET A 61 5.13 22.81 1.73
CA MET A 61 4.45 21.62 2.18
C MET A 61 5.40 20.43 2.14
N GLU A 62 5.47 19.71 3.25
CA GLU A 62 6.11 18.41 3.34
C GLU A 62 5.10 17.38 3.83
N ILE A 63 5.06 16.20 3.18
CA ILE A 63 4.14 15.12 3.53
C ILE A 63 4.96 13.89 3.86
N ASP A 64 4.67 13.27 4.99
CA ASP A 64 5.14 11.94 5.34
C ASP A 64 3.96 10.96 5.47
N VAL A 65 4.15 9.76 4.92
CA VAL A 65 3.13 8.70 4.93
C VAL A 65 3.66 7.55 5.77
N ASN A 66 2.94 7.17 6.82
CA ASN A 66 3.26 6.03 7.64
C ASN A 66 2.17 4.96 7.52
N LEU A 67 2.60 3.72 7.26
CA LEU A 67 1.73 2.55 7.22
C LEU A 67 1.91 1.76 8.50
N GLY A 68 0.81 1.45 9.16
CA GLY A 68 0.79 0.62 10.36
C GLY A 68 -0.47 -0.25 10.41
N PRO A 69 -0.58 -1.12 11.42
CA PRO A 69 -1.74 -1.99 11.56
C PRO A 69 -3.05 -1.21 11.50
N ASP A 70 -3.93 -1.62 10.58
CA ASP A 70 -5.26 -1.05 10.34
C ASP A 70 -5.31 0.44 10.00
N ARG A 71 -4.18 1.09 9.69
CA ARG A 71 -4.17 2.53 9.46
C ARG A 71 -3.08 3.03 8.52
N VAL A 72 -3.41 4.12 7.85
CA VAL A 72 -2.48 5.00 7.16
C VAL A 72 -2.46 6.31 7.92
N ILE A 73 -1.28 6.80 8.28
CA ILE A 73 -1.08 8.07 8.98
C ILE A 73 -0.38 9.02 8.01
N LEU A 74 -0.98 10.16 7.79
CA LEU A 74 -0.43 11.24 6.98
C LEU A 74 -0.02 12.38 7.91
N ASN A 75 1.25 12.71 7.92
CA ASN A 75 1.78 13.88 8.61
C ASN A 75 2.07 14.94 7.54
N ILE A 76 1.42 16.08 7.65
CA ILE A 76 1.56 17.21 6.71
C ILE A 76 2.15 18.37 7.48
N ASP A 77 3.39 18.70 7.19
CA ASP A 77 4.03 19.91 7.69
C ASP A 77 3.83 21.02 6.67
N ARG A 78 3.00 21.99 7.05
CA ARG A 78 2.76 23.21 6.26
C ARG A 78 2.35 24.34 7.17
N LYS A 79 3.15 25.38 7.23
CA LYS A 79 2.79 26.59 7.97
C LYS A 79 1.72 27.37 7.23
N ILE A 80 0.59 27.62 7.89
CA ILE A 80 -0.51 28.45 7.41
C ILE A 80 -0.65 29.63 8.35
N THR A 81 -0.60 30.84 7.82
CA THR A 81 -0.81 32.07 8.58
C THR A 81 -2.04 32.78 8.02
N ILE A 82 -3.03 33.01 8.85
CA ILE A 82 -4.27 33.73 8.49
C ILE A 82 -4.32 35.01 9.30
N SER A 83 -4.51 36.15 8.62
CA SER A 83 -4.61 37.48 9.22
C SER A 83 -5.94 38.12 8.87
N LYS A 84 -6.62 38.67 9.88
CA LYS A 84 -7.85 39.44 9.74
C LYS A 84 -7.93 40.49 10.83
N ASP A 85 -8.28 41.74 10.47
CA ASP A 85 -8.57 42.85 11.40
C ASP A 85 -7.50 43.02 12.51
N SER A 86 -6.20 42.89 12.14
CA SER A 86 -5.04 42.93 13.05
C SER A 86 -4.81 41.68 13.93
N GLU A 87 -5.66 40.67 13.83
CA GLU A 87 -5.40 39.37 14.45
C GLU A 87 -4.69 38.44 13.46
N THR A 88 -3.67 37.69 13.94
CA THR A 88 -2.96 36.70 13.15
C THR A 88 -2.96 35.36 13.86
N LYS A 89 -3.35 34.30 13.13
CA LYS A 89 -3.33 32.92 13.63
C LYS A 89 -2.44 32.06 12.72
N THR A 90 -1.64 31.21 13.34
CA THR A 90 -0.76 30.28 12.64
C THR A 90 -1.13 28.85 12.98
N PHE A 91 -1.13 27.99 11.95
CA PHE A 91 -1.39 26.55 12.07
C PHE A 91 -0.25 25.81 11.35
N GLU A 92 0.16 24.68 11.89
CA GLU A 92 1.19 23.83 11.32
C GLU A 92 1.04 22.38 11.84
N ASN A 93 1.72 21.42 11.25
CA ASN A 93 1.74 20.02 11.70
C ASN A 93 0.36 19.35 11.78
N PHE A 94 -0.20 19.07 10.61
CA PHE A 94 -1.48 18.37 10.52
C PHE A 94 -1.25 16.85 10.47
N GLU A 95 -1.96 16.11 11.30
CA GLU A 95 -1.99 14.66 11.28
C GLU A 95 -3.38 14.17 10.85
N ILE A 96 -3.40 13.25 9.87
CA ILE A 96 -4.62 12.59 9.40
C ILE A 96 -4.44 11.08 9.57
N LYS A 97 -5.40 10.42 10.24
CA LYS A 97 -5.44 8.98 10.38
C LYS A 97 -6.59 8.41 9.57
N VAL A 98 -6.27 7.49 8.66
CA VAL A 98 -7.25 6.82 7.83
C VAL A 98 -7.23 5.32 8.18
N ILE A 99 -8.38 4.76 8.54
CA ILE A 99 -8.52 3.32 8.76
C ILE A 99 -8.41 2.63 7.41
N ASN A 100 -7.36 1.82 7.24
CA ASN A 100 -7.10 1.09 6.01
C ASN A 100 -6.16 -0.09 6.29
N PRO A 101 -6.48 -1.32 5.85
CA PRO A 101 -5.69 -2.52 6.10
C PRO A 101 -4.54 -2.73 5.14
N ILE A 102 -4.15 -1.74 4.32
CA ILE A 102 -3.12 -1.92 3.28
C ILE A 102 -1.81 -2.46 3.83
N TYR A 103 -1.41 -2.03 5.03
CA TYR A 103 -0.21 -2.53 5.70
C TYR A 103 -0.33 -4.03 6.02
N ASP A 104 -1.46 -4.44 6.57
CA ASP A 104 -1.69 -5.83 6.98
C ASP A 104 -1.78 -6.75 5.76
N ILE A 105 -2.51 -6.33 4.73
CA ILE A 105 -2.61 -7.06 3.45
C ILE A 105 -1.23 -7.17 2.78
N ALA A 106 -0.45 -6.09 2.77
CA ALA A 106 0.89 -6.09 2.18
C ALA A 106 1.85 -7.03 2.93
N ASN A 107 1.76 -7.15 4.25
CA ASN A 107 2.55 -8.12 5.01
C ASN A 107 2.18 -9.56 4.64
N VAL A 108 0.90 -9.88 4.43
CA VAL A 108 0.48 -11.19 3.91
C VAL A 108 1.04 -11.43 2.51
N ALA A 109 1.03 -10.42 1.65
CA ALA A 109 1.60 -10.52 0.31
C ALA A 109 3.13 -10.79 0.33
N ILE A 110 3.87 -10.15 1.24
CA ILE A 110 5.30 -10.39 1.46
C ILE A 110 5.54 -11.83 1.94
N GLU A 111 4.70 -12.34 2.87
CA GLU A 111 4.80 -13.72 3.36
C GLU A 111 4.57 -14.73 2.23
N ILE A 112 3.53 -14.52 1.40
CA ILE A 112 3.27 -15.36 0.22
C ILE A 112 4.49 -15.35 -0.71
N ALA A 113 5.01 -14.17 -1.07
CA ALA A 113 6.16 -14.06 -1.96
C ALA A 113 7.41 -14.75 -1.38
N SER A 114 7.64 -14.63 -0.07
CA SER A 114 8.78 -15.25 0.61
C SER A 114 8.69 -16.78 0.62
N GLN A 115 7.52 -17.34 0.91
CA GLN A 115 7.32 -18.79 0.90
C GLN A 115 7.38 -19.36 -0.52
N GLU A 116 6.77 -18.70 -1.49
CA GLU A 116 6.87 -19.11 -2.89
C GLU A 116 8.29 -19.03 -3.44
N ALA A 117 9.08 -18.03 -3.02
CA ALA A 117 10.50 -17.94 -3.38
C ALA A 117 11.32 -19.07 -2.76
N LYS A 118 10.99 -19.53 -1.55
CA LYS A 118 11.75 -20.54 -0.84
C LYS A 118 11.33 -21.98 -1.16
N TYR A 119 10.01 -22.20 -1.26
CA TYR A 119 9.42 -23.54 -1.34
C TYR A 119 8.64 -23.78 -2.63
N CYS A 120 8.52 -22.81 -3.53
CA CYS A 120 7.65 -22.83 -4.72
C CYS A 120 6.17 -23.09 -4.38
N TYR A 121 5.80 -22.89 -3.13
CA TYR A 121 4.48 -23.20 -2.61
C TYR A 121 4.15 -22.32 -1.40
N PHE A 122 2.90 -21.93 -1.32
CA PHE A 122 2.31 -21.29 -0.15
C PHE A 122 1.02 -22.00 0.25
N GLU A 123 0.93 -22.44 1.52
CA GLU A 123 -0.25 -23.12 2.05
C GLU A 123 -1.31 -22.10 2.48
N TYR A 124 -2.05 -21.60 1.50
CA TYR A 124 -3.02 -20.52 1.70
C TYR A 124 -4.26 -20.94 2.50
N VAL A 125 -4.66 -22.23 2.46
CA VAL A 125 -5.82 -22.75 3.19
C VAL A 125 -5.51 -22.76 4.69
N GLY A 126 -4.41 -23.38 5.09
CA GLY A 126 -3.96 -23.42 6.48
C GLY A 126 -3.67 -22.04 7.02
N TYR A 127 -3.07 -21.16 6.20
CA TYR A 127 -2.84 -19.77 6.59
C TYR A 127 -4.16 -19.06 6.88
N SER A 128 -5.18 -19.18 6.03
CA SER A 128 -6.50 -18.55 6.24
C SER A 128 -7.25 -19.09 7.46
N ILE A 129 -7.00 -20.34 7.85
CA ILE A 129 -7.56 -20.93 9.08
C ILE A 129 -6.89 -20.33 10.33
N LEU A 130 -5.57 -20.15 10.30
CA LEU A 130 -4.81 -19.56 11.41
C LEU A 130 -4.99 -18.05 11.51
N HIS A 131 -5.13 -17.37 10.37
CA HIS A 131 -5.32 -15.93 10.25
C HIS A 131 -6.73 -15.62 9.74
N THR A 132 -7.73 -15.84 10.58
CA THR A 132 -9.17 -15.79 10.25
C THR A 132 -9.64 -14.45 9.67
N ARG A 133 -8.88 -13.39 9.86
CA ARG A 133 -9.11 -12.08 9.27
C ARG A 133 -9.02 -12.10 7.74
N PHE A 134 -8.10 -12.90 7.19
CA PHE A 134 -7.83 -12.91 5.75
C PHE A 134 -8.53 -14.09 5.06
N ASP A 135 -9.13 -13.79 3.90
CA ASP A 135 -9.57 -14.77 2.92
C ASP A 135 -8.57 -14.75 1.75
N ILE A 136 -7.85 -15.85 1.58
CA ILE A 136 -6.84 -15.95 0.53
C ILE A 136 -7.30 -16.95 -0.50
N ARG A 137 -7.40 -16.50 -1.76
CA ARG A 137 -7.73 -17.36 -2.89
C ARG A 137 -6.56 -17.43 -3.83
N LYS A 138 -6.37 -18.61 -4.41
CA LYS A 138 -5.35 -18.86 -5.42
C LYS A 138 -5.99 -19.33 -6.72
N THR A 139 -5.63 -18.66 -7.81
CA THR A 139 -5.92 -19.11 -9.18
C THR A 139 -4.61 -19.25 -9.93
N SER A 140 -4.60 -20.07 -10.99
CA SER A 140 -3.43 -20.21 -11.87
C SER A 140 -3.89 -19.99 -13.30
N ASP A 141 -3.04 -19.33 -14.08
CA ASP A 141 -3.28 -19.16 -15.50
C ASP A 141 -2.56 -20.24 -16.34
N SER A 142 -2.73 -20.18 -17.67
CA SER A 142 -2.11 -21.11 -18.60
C SER A 142 -0.56 -21.00 -18.69
N GLU A 143 0.00 -19.90 -18.19
CA GLU A 143 1.44 -19.64 -18.18
C GLU A 143 2.11 -20.04 -16.86
N ALA A 144 1.41 -20.79 -16.01
CA ALA A 144 1.83 -21.21 -14.67
C ALA A 144 2.04 -20.03 -13.68
N ASN A 145 1.48 -18.85 -13.95
CA ASN A 145 1.42 -17.82 -12.96
C ASN A 145 0.37 -18.17 -11.90
N LYS A 146 0.72 -17.96 -10.66
CA LYS A 146 -0.18 -18.07 -9.53
C LYS A 146 -0.65 -16.67 -9.16
N ILE A 147 -1.95 -16.46 -9.16
CA ILE A 147 -2.56 -15.19 -8.75
C ILE A 147 -3.19 -15.42 -7.38
N TYR A 148 -2.72 -14.68 -6.40
CA TYR A 148 -3.28 -14.68 -5.05
C TYR A 148 -4.13 -13.42 -4.88
N THR A 149 -5.39 -13.62 -4.46
CA THR A 149 -6.27 -12.56 -3.99
C THR A 149 -6.31 -12.62 -2.47
N ILE A 150 -5.85 -11.57 -1.83
CA ILE A 150 -5.80 -11.44 -0.37
C ILE A 150 -6.89 -10.44 0.02
N LYS A 151 -7.94 -10.91 0.67
CA LYS A 151 -9.07 -10.08 1.10
C LYS A 151 -9.09 -9.96 2.62
N ASP A 152 -9.15 -8.73 3.13
CA ASP A 152 -9.44 -8.44 4.53
C ASP A 152 -10.96 -8.48 4.76
N LYS A 153 -11.43 -9.41 5.58
CA LYS A 153 -12.87 -9.64 5.84
C LYS A 153 -13.53 -8.50 6.62
N TYR A 154 -12.73 -7.68 7.33
CA TYR A 154 -13.30 -6.62 8.17
C TYR A 154 -13.56 -5.32 7.38
N SER A 155 -12.81 -5.09 6.33
CA SER A 155 -12.91 -3.86 5.52
C SER A 155 -13.38 -4.13 4.09
N ASP A 156 -13.53 -5.39 3.67
CA ASP A 156 -13.78 -5.82 2.29
C ASP A 156 -12.72 -5.34 1.28
N LYS A 157 -11.58 -4.84 1.74
CA LYS A 157 -10.46 -4.46 0.87
C LYS A 157 -9.69 -5.69 0.43
N GLU A 158 -9.20 -5.67 -0.80
CA GLU A 158 -8.42 -6.77 -1.36
C GLU A 158 -7.21 -6.29 -2.16
N MET A 159 -6.22 -7.15 -2.27
CA MET A 159 -5.04 -6.97 -3.10
C MET A 159 -4.81 -8.24 -3.92
N ASN A 160 -4.52 -8.06 -5.21
CA ASN A 160 -4.15 -9.13 -6.11
C ASN A 160 -2.66 -9.07 -6.41
N ILE A 161 -1.98 -10.19 -6.23
CA ILE A 161 -0.56 -10.35 -6.52
C ILE A 161 -0.33 -11.52 -7.45
N ALA A 162 0.64 -11.42 -8.35
CA ALA A 162 1.07 -12.52 -9.19
C ALA A 162 2.43 -13.06 -8.74
N ILE A 163 2.55 -14.37 -8.78
CA ILE A 163 3.77 -15.11 -8.49
C ILE A 163 4.04 -16.04 -9.67
N ARG A 164 5.18 -15.87 -10.32
CA ARG A 164 5.73 -16.86 -11.25
C ARG A 164 6.82 -17.63 -10.52
N SER A 165 6.43 -18.67 -9.79
CA SER A 165 7.34 -19.52 -9.03
C SER A 165 7.97 -20.63 -9.89
N CYS A 166 8.48 -21.68 -9.29
CA CYS A 166 9.12 -22.78 -10.00
C CYS A 166 8.15 -23.44 -10.99
N ALA A 167 8.61 -23.65 -12.22
CA ALA A 167 7.96 -24.58 -13.15
C ALA A 167 8.44 -26.00 -12.81
N ILE A 168 7.57 -26.83 -12.24
CA ILE A 168 7.85 -28.26 -12.03
C ILE A 168 7.38 -29.00 -13.29
N PRO A 169 8.29 -29.67 -14.05
CA PRO A 169 7.87 -30.43 -15.21
C PRO A 169 6.84 -31.49 -14.86
N PRO A 170 5.87 -31.78 -15.73
CA PRO A 170 4.95 -32.88 -15.52
C PRO A 170 5.70 -34.19 -15.34
N GLY A 171 5.52 -34.89 -14.23
CA GLY A 171 6.12 -36.17 -13.94
C GLY A 171 7.19 -36.21 -12.85
N ILE A 172 7.66 -35.08 -12.37
CA ILE A 172 8.50 -35.03 -11.17
C ILE A 172 7.58 -34.77 -9.96
N ARG A 173 7.15 -35.82 -9.29
CA ARG A 173 6.59 -35.73 -7.94
C ARG A 173 7.74 -35.91 -6.98
N GLU A 174 8.02 -34.93 -6.16
CA GLU A 174 8.84 -35.14 -4.96
C GLU A 174 8.14 -36.20 -4.10
N LYS A 175 8.92 -37.20 -3.69
CA LYS A 175 8.48 -38.25 -2.76
C LYS A 175 8.54 -37.74 -1.35
#